data_b5f696fea98c1f1a9e2cc8d5ac8860b5
#
_entry.id   b5f696fea98c1f1a9e2cc8d5ac8860b5
#
_cell.length_a   1.000
_cell.length_b   1.000
_cell.length_c   1.000
_cell.angle_alpha   90.00
_cell.angle_beta   90.00
_cell.angle_gamma   90.00
#
_symmetry.space_group_name_H-M   'P 1'
#
loop_
_entity.id
_entity.type
_entity.pdbx_description
1 polymer ?
#
loop_
_entity_poly.entity_id
_entity_poly.type
_entity_poly.pdbx_seq_one_letter_code
_entity_poly.pdbx_strand_id
1 'polypeptide(L)'
;MKQLSILCLIIMVSCQTNQDHTQAKIQIDTLDIARHMEALASDDFQGRKPFTVGEVKTVDYLETQFKLLGLSPGNGKSYRQEVSMIEITSRAESQMKVISKNETIFLDLSTDFVAKTEQDLMDVTLKNSEVVFAGFGIVAPEYGWNDYRDIDVSGKTVLVLVNDPGFNSGDPSFFKGQEMTYYGRWTYKYEEAARQGAAAIFIVHETAAAGYPWSVLQHSGANLTLDDSSAMNTCPIQGWISSEAA
;
A
#
# COMPACT_ATOMS: atom_id res chain seq x y z
N MET A 1 -67.24 -65.45 -7.97
CA MET A 1 -67.01 -64.04 -7.65
C MET A 1 -65.55 -63.78 -7.84
N LYS A 2 -65.16 -63.22 -8.98
CA LYS A 2 -63.70 -62.95 -9.31
C LYS A 2 -63.50 -61.46 -9.16
N GLN A 3 -62.62 -61.06 -8.20
CA GLN A 3 -62.19 -59.69 -8.07
C GLN A 3 -61.13 -59.36 -9.12
N LEU A 4 -61.37 -58.38 -9.91
CA LEU A 4 -60.47 -57.86 -10.92
C LEU A 4 -59.63 -56.70 -10.32
N SER A 5 -58.36 -56.96 -10.00
CA SER A 5 -57.44 -55.92 -9.50
C SER A 5 -56.91 -55.14 -10.69
N ILE A 6 -57.29 -53.89 -10.81
CA ILE A 6 -56.73 -52.92 -11.76
C ILE A 6 -55.46 -52.33 -11.17
N LEU A 7 -54.32 -52.67 -11.79
CA LEU A 7 -53.00 -52.12 -11.45
C LEU A 7 -52.78 -50.82 -12.27
N CYS A 8 -52.94 -49.66 -11.62
CA CYS A 8 -52.59 -48.39 -12.25
C CYS A 8 -51.07 -48.22 -12.31
N LEU A 9 -50.51 -48.31 -13.50
CA LEU A 9 -49.10 -48.02 -13.78
C LEU A 9 -48.94 -46.49 -13.96
N ILE A 10 -48.46 -45.77 -12.94
CA ILE A 10 -48.13 -44.36 -13.08
C ILE A 10 -46.76 -44.23 -13.74
N ILE A 11 -46.74 -43.82 -15.01
CA ILE A 11 -45.51 -43.47 -15.75
C ILE A 11 -45.11 -42.06 -15.31
N MET A 12 -44.10 -41.97 -14.48
CA MET A 12 -43.42 -40.73 -14.18
C MET A 12 -42.54 -40.33 -15.38
N VAL A 13 -43.07 -39.41 -16.20
CA VAL A 13 -42.25 -38.74 -17.23
C VAL A 13 -41.41 -37.68 -16.51
N SER A 14 -40.18 -38.03 -16.18
CA SER A 14 -39.15 -37.10 -15.74
C SER A 14 -38.75 -36.25 -16.94
N CYS A 15 -39.26 -35.00 -17.02
CA CYS A 15 -38.65 -33.98 -17.88
C CYS A 15 -37.29 -33.63 -17.33
N GLN A 16 -36.24 -34.28 -17.86
CA GLN A 16 -34.88 -33.73 -17.74
C GLN A 16 -34.80 -32.49 -18.62
N THR A 17 -34.95 -31.32 -18.00
CA THR A 17 -34.49 -30.06 -18.61
C THR A 17 -33.00 -30.11 -18.63
N ASN A 18 -32.39 -30.50 -19.74
CA ASN A 18 -31.01 -30.19 -19.99
C ASN A 18 -30.90 -28.66 -20.01
N GLN A 19 -30.53 -28.06 -18.87
CA GLN A 19 -29.94 -26.73 -18.87
C GLN A 19 -28.56 -26.88 -19.51
N ASP A 20 -28.51 -26.64 -20.81
CA ASP A 20 -27.27 -26.32 -21.49
C ASP A 20 -26.76 -25.04 -20.84
N HIS A 21 -25.93 -25.20 -19.80
CA HIS A 21 -25.03 -24.15 -19.32
C HIS A 21 -23.98 -23.94 -20.40
N THR A 22 -24.37 -23.33 -21.51
CA THR A 22 -23.44 -22.69 -22.42
C THR A 22 -22.79 -21.59 -21.59
N GLN A 23 -21.68 -21.91 -20.94
CA GLN A 23 -20.83 -20.86 -20.35
C GLN A 23 -20.51 -19.89 -21.49
N ALA A 24 -21.10 -18.70 -21.42
CA ALA A 24 -20.76 -17.64 -22.36
C ALA A 24 -19.26 -17.48 -22.29
N LYS A 25 -18.58 -17.85 -23.38
CA LYS A 25 -17.14 -17.70 -23.46
C LYS A 25 -16.86 -16.21 -23.46
N ILE A 26 -16.47 -15.67 -22.31
CA ILE A 26 -16.12 -14.24 -22.19
C ILE A 26 -14.91 -14.06 -23.10
N GLN A 27 -15.11 -13.39 -24.21
CA GLN A 27 -14.04 -13.02 -25.13
C GLN A 27 -13.66 -11.58 -24.80
N ILE A 28 -12.41 -11.41 -24.34
CA ILE A 28 -11.85 -10.08 -24.10
C ILE A 28 -11.49 -9.47 -25.45
N ASP A 29 -12.09 -8.33 -25.77
CA ASP A 29 -11.75 -7.58 -26.97
C ASP A 29 -10.53 -6.68 -26.68
N THR A 30 -9.41 -7.02 -27.30
CA THR A 30 -8.17 -6.27 -27.16
C THR A 30 -8.24 -4.87 -27.79
N LEU A 31 -9.12 -4.66 -28.80
CA LEU A 31 -9.33 -3.36 -29.42
C LEU A 31 -10.06 -2.40 -28.46
N ASP A 32 -11.01 -2.92 -27.68
CA ASP A 32 -11.66 -2.10 -26.64
C ASP A 32 -10.68 -1.68 -25.55
N ILE A 33 -9.80 -2.59 -25.12
CA ILE A 33 -8.73 -2.26 -24.17
C ILE A 33 -7.81 -1.17 -24.76
N ALA A 34 -7.35 -1.36 -25.99
CA ALA A 34 -6.47 -0.41 -26.66
C ALA A 34 -7.13 0.98 -26.77
N ARG A 35 -8.40 1.07 -27.12
CA ARG A 35 -9.17 2.32 -27.20
C ARG A 35 -9.24 3.04 -25.85
N HIS A 36 -9.49 2.32 -24.76
CA HIS A 36 -9.52 2.90 -23.42
C HIS A 36 -8.12 3.37 -22.98
N MET A 37 -7.08 2.61 -23.29
CA MET A 37 -5.70 2.99 -22.99
C MET A 37 -5.28 4.23 -23.77
N GLU A 38 -5.58 4.30 -25.09
CA GLU A 38 -5.28 5.45 -25.93
C GLU A 38 -5.97 6.72 -25.42
N ALA A 39 -7.25 6.63 -25.07
CA ALA A 39 -8.00 7.75 -24.52
C ALA A 39 -7.38 8.24 -23.20
N LEU A 40 -7.23 7.33 -22.22
CA LEU A 40 -6.76 7.69 -20.89
C LEU A 40 -5.28 8.08 -20.84
N ALA A 41 -4.45 7.63 -21.77
CA ALA A 41 -3.03 8.00 -21.87
C ALA A 41 -2.78 9.25 -22.71
N SER A 42 -3.81 9.83 -23.33
CA SER A 42 -3.64 11.02 -24.15
C SER A 42 -3.28 12.26 -23.30
N ASP A 43 -2.65 13.25 -23.93
CA ASP A 43 -2.26 14.52 -23.30
C ASP A 43 -3.46 15.30 -22.76
N ASP A 44 -4.65 15.09 -23.33
CA ASP A 44 -5.89 15.69 -22.85
C ASP A 44 -6.21 15.36 -21.38
N PHE A 45 -5.78 14.21 -20.91
CA PHE A 45 -5.99 13.76 -19.53
C PHE A 45 -4.87 14.21 -18.56
N GLN A 46 -3.83 14.90 -19.06
CA GLN A 46 -2.79 15.56 -18.25
C GLN A 46 -2.18 14.67 -17.16
N GLY A 47 -2.00 13.36 -17.44
CA GLY A 47 -1.47 12.39 -16.50
C GLY A 47 -2.45 11.97 -15.39
N ARG A 48 -3.69 12.47 -15.39
CA ARG A 48 -4.78 12.06 -14.46
C ARG A 48 -4.47 12.30 -12.97
N LYS A 49 -3.57 13.27 -12.67
CA LYS A 49 -3.20 13.58 -11.30
C LYS A 49 -4.43 14.05 -10.49
N PRO A 50 -4.67 13.55 -9.27
CA PRO A 50 -5.68 14.09 -8.36
C PRO A 50 -5.55 15.60 -8.16
N PHE A 51 -6.68 16.27 -7.89
CA PHE A 51 -6.84 17.73 -7.74
C PHE A 51 -6.55 18.54 -9.01
N THR A 52 -6.54 17.91 -10.19
CA THR A 52 -6.31 18.58 -11.47
C THR A 52 -7.49 18.38 -12.43
N VAL A 53 -7.47 19.16 -13.52
CA VAL A 53 -8.44 18.97 -14.63
C VAL A 53 -8.34 17.54 -15.21
N GLY A 54 -7.16 16.92 -15.15
CA GLY A 54 -6.94 15.55 -15.60
C GLY A 54 -7.74 14.52 -14.78
N GLU A 55 -7.86 14.71 -13.45
CA GLU A 55 -8.74 13.89 -12.62
C GLU A 55 -10.20 14.01 -13.05
N VAL A 56 -10.71 15.25 -13.16
CA VAL A 56 -12.12 15.48 -13.53
C VAL A 56 -12.46 14.81 -14.87
N LYS A 57 -11.61 14.99 -15.89
CA LYS A 57 -11.78 14.32 -17.18
C LYS A 57 -11.74 12.80 -17.07
N THR A 58 -10.89 12.25 -16.21
CA THR A 58 -10.78 10.80 -16.00
C THR A 58 -12.05 10.24 -15.39
N VAL A 59 -12.55 10.89 -14.33
CA VAL A 59 -13.77 10.45 -13.64
C VAL A 59 -14.99 10.57 -14.56
N ASP A 60 -15.11 11.66 -15.32
CA ASP A 60 -16.17 11.85 -16.30
C ASP A 60 -16.15 10.78 -17.41
N TYR A 61 -14.95 10.46 -17.90
CA TYR A 61 -14.75 9.39 -18.88
C TYR A 61 -15.20 8.04 -18.35
N LEU A 62 -14.74 7.64 -17.16
CA LEU A 62 -15.08 6.36 -16.56
C LEU A 62 -16.57 6.25 -16.27
N GLU A 63 -17.19 7.29 -15.72
CA GLU A 63 -18.63 7.32 -15.48
C GLU A 63 -19.41 7.16 -16.80
N THR A 64 -18.97 7.81 -17.86
CA THR A 64 -19.59 7.69 -19.19
C THR A 64 -19.48 6.25 -19.71
N GLN A 65 -18.31 5.62 -19.59
CA GLN A 65 -18.13 4.24 -20.02
C GLN A 65 -18.99 3.28 -19.20
N PHE A 66 -19.11 3.43 -17.90
CA PHE A 66 -19.97 2.60 -17.05
C PHE A 66 -21.45 2.71 -17.45
N LYS A 67 -21.91 3.92 -17.76
CA LYS A 67 -23.27 4.13 -18.29
C LYS A 67 -23.49 3.45 -19.64
N LEU A 68 -22.52 3.55 -20.56
CA LEU A 68 -22.60 2.90 -21.88
C LEU A 68 -22.62 1.37 -21.78
N LEU A 69 -21.94 0.80 -20.78
CA LEU A 69 -21.94 -0.63 -20.49
C LEU A 69 -23.23 -1.08 -19.76
N GLY A 70 -24.14 -0.17 -19.44
CA GLY A 70 -25.38 -0.48 -18.74
C GLY A 70 -25.19 -0.86 -17.27
N LEU A 71 -24.04 -0.54 -16.67
CA LEU A 71 -23.81 -0.78 -15.24
C LEU A 71 -24.68 0.15 -14.40
N SER A 72 -25.14 -0.34 -13.26
CA SER A 72 -25.84 0.48 -12.28
C SER A 72 -24.86 1.23 -11.36
N PRO A 73 -25.24 2.41 -10.84
CA PRO A 73 -24.43 3.12 -9.86
C PRO A 73 -24.13 2.27 -8.62
N GLY A 74 -22.90 2.29 -8.13
CA GLY A 74 -22.49 1.54 -6.94
C GLY A 74 -22.66 2.30 -5.62
N ASN A 75 -22.80 3.64 -5.68
CA ASN A 75 -22.96 4.51 -4.52
C ASN A 75 -24.33 5.21 -4.53
N GLY A 76 -25.37 4.49 -4.12
CA GLY A 76 -26.75 4.98 -4.16
C GLY A 76 -27.20 5.30 -5.58
N LYS A 77 -27.30 6.59 -5.94
CA LYS A 77 -27.65 7.07 -7.29
C LYS A 77 -26.43 7.59 -8.06
N SER A 78 -25.23 7.54 -7.47
CA SER A 78 -24.00 8.06 -8.04
C SER A 78 -23.04 6.94 -8.46
N TYR A 79 -22.34 7.16 -9.57
CA TYR A 79 -21.18 6.33 -9.95
C TYR A 79 -19.90 6.75 -9.21
N ARG A 80 -19.94 7.88 -8.46
CA ARG A 80 -18.80 8.48 -7.78
C ARG A 80 -18.93 8.34 -6.29
N GLN A 81 -17.80 8.15 -5.63
CA GLN A 81 -17.63 8.27 -4.20
C GLN A 81 -16.71 9.46 -3.95
N GLU A 82 -17.18 10.43 -3.18
CA GLU A 82 -16.36 11.55 -2.74
C GLU A 82 -15.39 11.08 -1.63
N VAL A 83 -14.13 11.48 -1.77
CA VAL A 83 -13.07 11.18 -0.80
C VAL A 83 -12.34 12.48 -0.50
N SER A 84 -12.46 12.96 0.74
CA SER A 84 -11.71 14.13 1.21
C SER A 84 -10.23 13.76 1.35
N MET A 85 -9.37 14.51 0.66
CA MET A 85 -7.94 14.29 0.65
C MET A 85 -7.19 15.61 0.79
N ILE A 86 -5.97 15.54 1.33
CA ILE A 86 -5.03 16.66 1.37
C ILE A 86 -3.74 16.29 0.64
N GLU A 87 -3.12 17.29 0.03
CA GLU A 87 -1.78 17.18 -0.56
C GLU A 87 -0.76 17.81 0.38
N ILE A 88 0.18 17.01 0.88
CA ILE A 88 1.23 17.45 1.79
C ILE A 88 2.56 17.45 1.04
N THR A 89 3.22 18.61 0.97
CA THR A 89 4.57 18.74 0.46
C THR A 89 5.55 18.95 1.62
N SER A 90 6.36 17.93 1.89
CA SER A 90 7.40 17.99 2.92
C SER A 90 8.71 18.52 2.34
N ARG A 91 9.42 19.29 3.15
CA ARG A 91 10.82 19.70 2.88
C ARG A 91 11.66 19.37 4.08
N ALA A 92 12.59 18.42 3.93
CA ALA A 92 13.56 18.11 4.96
C ALA A 92 14.74 19.08 4.92
N GLU A 93 15.39 19.27 6.07
CA GLU A 93 16.67 19.97 6.15
C GLU A 93 17.73 19.27 5.30
N SER A 94 18.71 20.02 4.79
CA SER A 94 19.75 19.51 3.92
C SER A 94 20.69 18.51 4.61
N GLN A 95 20.78 18.58 5.94
CA GLN A 95 21.63 17.70 6.73
C GLN A 95 20.92 17.23 8.00
N MET A 96 21.12 15.97 8.33
CA MET A 96 20.74 15.38 9.62
C MET A 96 22.00 15.14 10.45
N LYS A 97 21.99 15.62 11.69
CA LYS A 97 23.10 15.44 12.63
C LYS A 97 22.83 14.22 13.51
N VAL A 98 23.75 13.26 13.50
CA VAL A 98 23.76 12.09 14.38
C VAL A 98 24.93 12.21 15.36
N ILE A 99 24.67 12.04 16.65
CA ILE A 99 25.67 12.16 17.71
C ILE A 99 25.82 10.80 18.38
N SER A 100 27.01 10.23 18.32
CA SER A 100 27.43 9.08 19.12
C SER A 100 28.33 9.52 20.29
N LYS A 101 28.71 8.57 21.13
CA LYS A 101 29.62 8.87 22.26
C LYS A 101 30.98 9.44 21.82
N ASN A 102 31.47 9.08 20.65
CA ASN A 102 32.82 9.36 20.20
C ASN A 102 32.91 10.32 19.03
N GLU A 103 31.79 10.51 18.30
CA GLU A 103 31.80 11.30 17.06
C GLU A 103 30.44 11.96 16.77
N THR A 104 30.51 12.94 15.91
CA THR A 104 29.33 13.55 15.30
C THR A 104 29.41 13.33 13.81
N ILE A 105 28.34 12.76 13.25
CA ILE A 105 28.20 12.46 11.84
C ILE A 105 27.15 13.40 11.26
N PHE A 106 27.38 13.90 10.06
CA PHE A 106 26.40 14.65 9.28
C PHE A 106 26.02 13.83 8.06
N LEU A 107 24.73 13.59 7.92
CA LEU A 107 24.16 12.85 6.81
C LEU A 107 23.52 13.85 5.85
N ASP A 108 23.80 13.72 4.57
CA ASP A 108 23.31 14.63 3.54
C ASP A 108 21.99 14.14 2.93
N LEU A 109 21.04 15.07 2.80
CA LEU A 109 19.74 14.81 2.18
C LEU A 109 19.91 14.30 0.75
N SER A 110 19.12 13.32 0.37
CA SER A 110 19.11 12.61 -0.92
C SER A 110 20.30 11.69 -1.15
N THR A 111 21.46 11.94 -0.57
CA THR A 111 22.62 11.05 -0.65
C THR A 111 22.55 9.96 0.41
N ASP A 112 22.44 10.38 1.67
CA ASP A 112 22.52 9.49 2.82
C ASP A 112 21.15 9.15 3.38
N PHE A 113 20.23 10.13 3.35
CA PHE A 113 18.85 9.93 3.82
C PHE A 113 17.83 10.67 2.98
N VAL A 114 16.58 10.25 3.12
CA VAL A 114 15.38 10.99 2.71
C VAL A 114 14.38 10.98 3.85
N ALA A 115 13.63 12.07 4.02
CA ALA A 115 12.63 12.18 5.07
C ALA A 115 11.41 12.97 4.61
N LYS A 116 10.25 12.58 5.15
CA LYS A 116 8.96 13.24 4.91
C LYS A 116 8.11 13.20 6.18
N THR A 117 7.06 13.99 6.20
CA THR A 117 5.91 13.81 7.08
C THR A 117 4.64 13.62 6.27
N GLU A 118 3.68 12.87 6.82
CA GLU A 118 2.32 12.74 6.30
C GLU A 118 1.31 13.39 7.25
N GLN A 119 1.80 14.12 8.26
CA GLN A 119 0.96 14.88 9.18
C GLN A 119 0.78 16.30 8.62
N ASP A 120 -0.44 16.83 8.74
CA ASP A 120 -0.76 18.23 8.42
C ASP A 120 -0.24 19.15 9.52
N LEU A 121 1.08 19.35 9.51
CA LEU A 121 1.81 20.19 10.46
C LEU A 121 2.72 21.16 9.71
N MET A 122 2.80 22.39 10.21
CA MET A 122 3.67 23.42 9.63
C MET A 122 5.15 23.12 9.80
N ASP A 123 5.52 22.43 10.88
CA ASP A 123 6.91 22.07 11.19
C ASP A 123 6.96 20.84 12.08
N VAL A 124 7.91 19.96 11.81
CA VAL A 124 8.19 18.76 12.63
C VAL A 124 9.68 18.69 12.88
N THR A 125 10.09 18.75 14.14
CA THR A 125 11.51 18.79 14.52
C THR A 125 11.87 17.66 15.48
N LEU A 126 12.93 16.91 15.16
CA LEU A 126 13.59 15.99 16.08
C LEU A 126 14.74 16.73 16.81
N LYS A 127 14.69 16.76 18.12
CA LYS A 127 15.79 17.32 18.94
C LYS A 127 16.28 16.27 19.93
N ASN A 128 17.54 15.87 19.80
CA ASN A 128 18.19 14.92 20.72
C ASN A 128 17.37 13.60 20.88
N SER A 129 16.71 13.15 19.81
CA SER A 129 16.00 11.89 19.81
C SER A 129 16.98 10.73 19.87
N GLU A 130 16.80 9.84 20.83
CA GLU A 130 17.59 8.60 20.92
C GLU A 130 17.28 7.72 19.70
N VAL A 131 18.32 7.12 19.08
CA VAL A 131 18.15 6.16 17.98
C VAL A 131 18.16 4.75 18.54
N VAL A 132 17.13 4.00 18.23
CA VAL A 132 16.95 2.60 18.64
C VAL A 132 16.84 1.71 17.39
N PHE A 133 17.75 0.74 17.27
CA PHE A 133 17.64 -0.28 16.23
C PHE A 133 16.64 -1.35 16.64
N ALA A 134 15.61 -1.56 15.83
CA ALA A 134 14.51 -2.49 16.08
C ALA A 134 14.41 -3.57 14.97
N GLY A 135 15.52 -4.21 14.61
CA GLY A 135 15.52 -5.30 13.64
C GLY A 135 14.82 -4.96 12.34
N PHE A 136 13.79 -5.70 11.99
CA PHE A 136 12.92 -5.43 10.84
C PHE A 136 11.72 -4.52 11.19
N GLY A 137 11.54 -4.14 12.45
CA GLY A 137 10.41 -3.32 12.90
C GLY A 137 9.05 -4.01 12.76
N ILE A 138 8.99 -5.29 13.09
CA ILE A 138 7.83 -6.16 12.82
C ILE A 138 7.25 -6.73 14.11
N VAL A 139 5.91 -6.73 14.19
CA VAL A 139 5.12 -7.49 15.16
C VAL A 139 4.21 -8.43 14.37
N ALA A 140 4.58 -9.70 14.29
CA ALA A 140 3.91 -10.75 13.53
C ALA A 140 3.63 -11.97 14.42
N PRO A 141 2.52 -11.98 15.19
CA PRO A 141 2.23 -13.01 16.17
C PRO A 141 2.13 -14.42 15.57
N GLU A 142 1.63 -14.56 14.35
CA GLU A 142 1.50 -15.83 13.63
C GLU A 142 2.84 -16.46 13.27
N TYR A 143 3.91 -15.66 13.20
CA TYR A 143 5.30 -16.13 13.07
C TYR A 143 6.02 -16.18 14.41
N GLY A 144 5.36 -15.84 15.53
CA GLY A 144 6.00 -15.72 16.85
C GLY A 144 7.05 -14.60 16.91
N TRP A 145 6.97 -13.63 16.01
CA TRP A 145 7.98 -12.58 15.81
C TRP A 145 7.54 -11.24 16.40
N ASN A 146 8.44 -10.58 17.14
CA ASN A 146 8.21 -9.25 17.66
C ASN A 146 9.55 -8.55 17.90
N ASP A 147 9.92 -7.62 17.01
CA ASP A 147 11.14 -6.82 17.10
C ASP A 147 11.09 -5.76 18.19
N TYR A 148 9.89 -5.40 18.65
CA TYR A 148 9.68 -4.40 19.70
C TYR A 148 9.57 -5.02 21.09
N ARG A 149 9.73 -6.34 21.22
CA ARG A 149 9.71 -7.00 22.53
C ARG A 149 10.88 -6.48 23.36
N ASP A 150 10.61 -6.05 24.56
CA ASP A 150 11.60 -5.61 25.54
C ASP A 150 12.37 -4.33 25.18
N ILE A 151 11.93 -3.59 24.17
CA ILE A 151 12.47 -2.27 23.83
C ILE A 151 11.37 -1.20 23.88
N ASP A 152 11.69 -0.04 24.47
CA ASP A 152 10.82 1.12 24.47
C ASP A 152 11.32 2.11 23.41
N VAL A 153 10.45 2.39 22.44
CA VAL A 153 10.72 3.33 21.34
C VAL A 153 9.85 4.60 21.41
N SER A 154 9.05 4.73 22.45
CA SER A 154 8.15 5.88 22.60
C SER A 154 8.93 7.19 22.62
N GLY A 155 8.59 8.11 21.71
CA GLY A 155 9.26 9.40 21.53
C GLY A 155 10.67 9.34 20.95
N LYS A 156 11.15 8.15 20.54
CA LYS A 156 12.48 7.93 19.98
C LYS A 156 12.46 7.80 18.46
N THR A 157 13.66 7.80 17.88
CA THR A 157 13.88 7.49 16.46
C THR A 157 14.16 6.00 16.30
N VAL A 158 13.34 5.33 15.49
CA VAL A 158 13.53 3.90 15.21
C VAL A 158 14.29 3.71 13.91
N LEU A 159 15.30 2.85 13.93
CA LEU A 159 16.01 2.40 12.73
C LEU A 159 15.67 0.94 12.48
N VAL A 160 15.24 0.60 11.26
CA VAL A 160 14.83 -0.76 10.91
C VAL A 160 15.37 -1.18 9.55
N LEU A 161 15.45 -2.49 9.32
CA LEU A 161 15.83 -3.04 8.02
C LEU A 161 14.62 -3.09 7.06
N VAL A 162 14.88 -2.92 5.77
CA VAL A 162 13.87 -3.15 4.73
C VAL A 162 13.56 -4.64 4.58
N ASN A 163 12.37 -4.98 4.04
CA ASN A 163 11.88 -6.34 3.88
C ASN A 163 11.56 -7.03 5.22
N ASP A 164 11.52 -8.36 5.26
CA ASP A 164 11.21 -9.16 6.45
C ASP A 164 12.27 -10.26 6.67
N PRO A 165 12.26 -10.94 7.83
CA PRO A 165 13.28 -11.92 8.16
C PRO A 165 13.36 -13.11 7.19
N GLY A 166 12.31 -13.36 6.41
CA GLY A 166 12.28 -14.45 5.45
C GLY A 166 13.22 -14.26 4.27
N PHE A 167 13.42 -13.01 3.82
CA PHE A 167 14.15 -12.69 2.59
C PHE A 167 15.54 -13.35 2.51
N ASN A 168 16.30 -13.30 3.56
CA ASN A 168 17.65 -13.88 3.64
C ASN A 168 17.72 -15.18 4.46
N SER A 169 16.60 -15.77 4.86
CA SER A 169 16.56 -16.94 5.73
C SER A 169 17.02 -18.23 5.06
N GLY A 170 16.85 -18.33 3.74
CA GLY A 170 17.00 -19.57 2.98
C GLY A 170 15.86 -20.59 3.21
N ASP A 171 14.90 -20.28 4.07
CA ASP A 171 13.74 -21.13 4.37
C ASP A 171 12.48 -20.54 3.70
N PRO A 172 11.92 -21.19 2.66
CA PRO A 172 10.76 -20.69 1.95
C PRO A 172 9.46 -20.71 2.79
N SER A 173 9.44 -21.39 3.93
CA SER A 173 8.30 -21.42 4.84
C SER A 173 8.32 -20.29 5.87
N PHE A 174 9.48 -19.69 6.14
CA PHE A 174 9.63 -18.63 7.11
C PHE A 174 9.40 -17.26 6.45
N PHE A 175 8.38 -16.53 6.88
CA PHE A 175 7.91 -15.28 6.24
C PHE A 175 7.78 -15.40 4.71
N LYS A 176 7.41 -16.59 4.17
CA LYS A 176 7.35 -16.91 2.74
C LYS A 176 8.70 -16.80 1.99
N GLY A 177 9.83 -16.89 2.68
CA GLY A 177 11.15 -16.85 2.09
C GLY A 177 11.43 -15.56 1.35
N GLN A 178 11.80 -15.63 0.08
CA GLN A 178 12.14 -14.45 -0.74
C GLN A 178 10.92 -13.62 -1.16
N GLU A 179 9.69 -14.13 -1.02
CA GLU A 179 8.48 -13.38 -1.30
C GLU A 179 8.19 -12.43 -0.13
N MET A 180 8.26 -11.11 -0.40
CA MET A 180 7.98 -10.10 0.61
C MET A 180 6.55 -10.25 1.14
N THR A 181 6.41 -10.44 2.45
CA THR A 181 5.11 -10.41 3.14
C THR A 181 4.61 -8.97 3.30
N TYR A 182 3.38 -8.79 3.82
CA TYR A 182 2.89 -7.47 4.21
C TYR A 182 3.81 -6.79 5.23
N TYR A 183 4.40 -7.54 6.15
CA TYR A 183 5.33 -7.05 7.16
C TYR A 183 6.64 -6.48 6.58
N GLY A 184 7.08 -6.98 5.43
CA GLY A 184 8.26 -6.47 4.73
C GLY A 184 8.07 -5.10 4.08
N ARG A 185 6.83 -4.67 3.90
CA ARG A 185 6.52 -3.40 3.22
C ARG A 185 6.89 -2.19 4.07
N TRP A 186 7.42 -1.17 3.43
CA TRP A 186 7.77 0.08 4.08
C TRP A 186 6.57 0.78 4.76
N THR A 187 5.37 0.69 4.17
CA THR A 187 4.14 1.21 4.76
C THR A 187 3.84 0.58 6.11
N TYR A 188 3.92 -0.76 6.21
CA TYR A 188 3.73 -1.46 7.47
C TYR A 188 4.70 -0.98 8.56
N LYS A 189 5.99 -0.79 8.21
CA LYS A 189 7.01 -0.35 9.16
C LYS A 189 6.70 1.03 9.72
N TYR A 190 6.23 1.95 8.88
CA TYR A 190 5.79 3.29 9.32
C TYR A 190 4.58 3.22 10.25
N GLU A 191 3.60 2.40 9.89
CA GLU A 191 2.41 2.17 10.72
C GLU A 191 2.77 1.52 12.06
N GLU A 192 3.66 0.52 12.06
CA GLU A 192 4.05 -0.14 13.29
C GLU A 192 4.86 0.78 14.22
N ALA A 193 5.80 1.54 13.70
CA ALA A 193 6.53 2.54 14.47
C ALA A 193 5.58 3.59 15.11
N ALA A 194 4.55 4.01 14.38
CA ALA A 194 3.51 4.89 14.90
C ALA A 194 2.72 4.20 16.04
N ARG A 195 2.32 2.93 15.87
CA ARG A 195 1.64 2.16 16.93
C ARG A 195 2.50 2.01 18.19
N GLN A 196 3.82 1.93 18.03
CA GLN A 196 4.79 1.86 19.12
C GLN A 196 5.13 3.24 19.71
N GLY A 197 4.55 4.33 19.18
CA GLY A 197 4.74 5.70 19.68
C GLY A 197 6.07 6.35 19.30
N ALA A 198 6.76 5.87 18.27
CA ALA A 198 8.01 6.45 17.81
C ALA A 198 7.82 7.89 17.28
N ALA A 199 8.79 8.77 17.52
CA ALA A 199 8.81 10.13 16.99
C ALA A 199 9.30 10.17 15.54
N ALA A 200 10.15 9.22 15.15
CA ALA A 200 10.63 9.06 13.78
C ALA A 200 10.95 7.60 13.48
N ILE A 201 10.91 7.26 12.20
CA ILE A 201 11.39 5.99 11.70
C ILE A 201 12.23 6.19 10.44
N PHE A 202 13.37 5.51 10.37
CA PHE A 202 14.18 5.38 9.17
C PHE A 202 14.37 3.91 8.82
N ILE A 203 14.14 3.59 7.55
CA ILE A 203 14.33 2.24 7.02
C ILE A 203 15.69 2.20 6.32
N VAL A 204 16.55 1.28 6.70
CA VAL A 204 17.82 1.04 6.01
C VAL A 204 17.54 0.45 4.65
N HIS A 205 17.97 1.14 3.60
CA HIS A 205 17.77 0.71 2.24
C HIS A 205 18.86 -0.25 1.80
N GLU A 206 18.44 -1.43 1.35
CA GLU A 206 19.28 -2.38 0.64
C GLU A 206 18.59 -2.71 -0.69
N THR A 207 19.28 -2.48 -1.81
CA THR A 207 18.70 -2.60 -3.16
C THR A 207 18.08 -3.98 -3.43
N ALA A 208 18.76 -5.06 -3.03
CA ALA A 208 18.27 -6.41 -3.26
C ALA A 208 16.98 -6.68 -2.47
N ALA A 209 16.96 -6.30 -1.20
CA ALA A 209 15.83 -6.51 -0.32
C ALA A 209 14.65 -5.56 -0.61
N ALA A 210 14.92 -4.32 -1.04
CA ALA A 210 13.91 -3.36 -1.44
C ALA A 210 13.27 -3.68 -2.81
N GLY A 211 14.05 -4.29 -3.71
CA GLY A 211 13.64 -4.58 -5.09
C GLY A 211 13.77 -3.37 -6.05
N TYR A 212 14.39 -2.27 -5.60
CA TYR A 212 14.64 -1.06 -6.40
C TYR A 212 15.89 -0.32 -5.89
N PRO A 213 16.57 0.48 -6.75
CA PRO A 213 17.76 1.23 -6.34
C PRO A 213 17.41 2.46 -5.49
N TRP A 214 18.40 2.96 -4.74
CA TRP A 214 18.29 4.16 -3.90
C TRP A 214 17.74 5.38 -4.65
N SER A 215 18.08 5.54 -5.93
CA SER A 215 17.62 6.66 -6.77
C SER A 215 16.11 6.81 -6.86
N VAL A 216 15.33 5.75 -6.62
CA VAL A 216 13.86 5.81 -6.57
C VAL A 216 13.38 6.66 -5.39
N LEU A 217 14.10 6.65 -4.28
CA LEU A 217 13.76 7.36 -3.05
C LEU A 217 14.17 8.84 -3.07
N GLN A 218 15.09 9.22 -3.94
CA GLN A 218 15.62 10.60 -4.01
C GLN A 218 14.62 11.63 -4.55
N HIS A 219 13.52 11.17 -5.13
CA HIS A 219 12.49 12.04 -5.69
C HIS A 219 11.46 12.37 -4.61
N SER A 220 11.55 13.57 -4.06
CA SER A 220 10.51 14.11 -3.17
C SER A 220 9.33 14.60 -4.00
N GLY A 221 8.18 13.98 -3.82
CA GLY A 221 6.91 14.42 -4.37
C GLY A 221 5.97 14.89 -3.27
N ALA A 222 4.88 15.54 -3.67
CA ALA A 222 3.76 15.73 -2.77
C ALA A 222 3.13 14.37 -2.43
N ASN A 223 2.76 14.18 -1.16
CA ASN A 223 2.00 13.02 -0.71
C ASN A 223 0.52 13.38 -0.67
N LEU A 224 -0.31 12.47 -1.19
CA LEU A 224 -1.76 12.54 -1.05
C LEU A 224 -2.16 11.65 0.12
N THR A 225 -2.87 12.20 1.07
CA THR A 225 -3.41 11.46 2.21
C THR A 225 -4.87 11.79 2.43
N LEU A 226 -5.60 10.92 3.12
CA LEU A 226 -6.98 11.19 3.50
C LEU A 226 -7.03 12.37 4.46
N ASP A 227 -8.00 13.27 4.24
CA ASP A 227 -8.36 14.33 5.19
C ASP A 227 -9.20 13.71 6.31
N ASP A 228 -8.56 12.86 7.10
CA ASP A 228 -9.19 12.14 8.20
C ASP A 228 -8.32 12.26 9.46
N SER A 229 -8.92 12.67 10.57
CA SER A 229 -8.24 12.74 11.86
C SER A 229 -7.69 11.39 12.33
N SER A 230 -8.17 10.27 11.79
CA SER A 230 -7.60 8.94 12.03
C SER A 230 -6.25 8.74 11.33
N ALA A 231 -5.94 9.51 10.29
CA ALA A 231 -4.62 9.55 9.66
C ALA A 231 -3.52 10.12 10.58
N MET A 232 -3.89 10.68 11.74
CA MET A 232 -2.94 11.13 12.76
C MET A 232 -2.15 10.01 13.45
N ASN A 233 -2.42 8.73 13.14
CA ASN A 233 -1.62 7.60 13.62
C ASN A 233 -0.39 7.30 12.74
N THR A 234 0.09 8.28 11.99
CA THR A 234 1.34 8.15 11.24
C THR A 234 2.51 8.63 12.10
N CYS A 235 3.66 7.96 11.95
CA CYS A 235 4.88 8.43 12.60
C CYS A 235 5.21 9.86 12.12
N PRO A 236 5.50 10.81 13.02
CA PRO A 236 5.70 12.22 12.65
C PRO A 236 6.76 12.45 11.58
N ILE A 237 7.86 11.69 11.62
CA ILE A 237 8.89 11.69 10.57
C ILE A 237 9.10 10.26 10.09
N GLN A 238 9.00 10.11 8.77
CA GLN A 238 9.19 8.86 8.05
C GLN A 238 10.32 9.04 7.04
N GLY A 239 11.23 8.09 6.97
CA GLY A 239 12.36 8.23 6.08
C GLY A 239 13.04 6.92 5.74
N TRP A 240 14.07 7.08 4.91
CA TRP A 240 15.01 6.04 4.56
C TRP A 240 16.42 6.52 4.78
N ILE A 241 17.32 5.62 5.06
CA ILE A 241 18.76 5.86 5.15
C ILE A 241 19.47 4.86 4.24
N SER A 242 20.50 5.30 3.53
CA SER A 242 21.29 4.40 2.68
C SER A 242 22.05 3.38 3.53
N SER A 243 22.33 2.21 2.96
CA SER A 243 23.11 1.18 3.65
C SER A 243 24.55 1.63 3.95
N GLU A 244 25.06 2.61 3.19
CA GLU A 244 26.39 3.16 3.41
C GLU A 244 26.43 4.15 4.60
N ALA A 245 25.29 4.80 4.87
CA ALA A 245 25.18 5.77 5.96
C ALA A 245 24.68 5.15 7.29
N ALA A 246 24.13 3.92 7.23
CA ALA A 246 23.61 3.19 8.38
C ALA A 246 24.69 2.31 9.02
#